data_5ead7ed6d3846ded6f35f964b2d34c69
#
_entry.id   5ead7ed6d3846ded6f35f964b2d34c69
#
_cell.length_a   1.000
_cell.length_b   1.000
_cell.length_c   1.000
_cell.angle_alpha   90.00
_cell.angle_beta   90.00
_cell.angle_gamma   90.00
#
_symmetry.space_group_name_H-M   'P 1'
#
loop_
_entity.id
_entity.type
_entity.pdbx_description
1 polymer ?
#
loop_
_entity_poly.entity_id
_entity_poly.type
_entity_poly.pdbx_seq_one_letter_code
_entity_poly.pdbx_strand_id
1 'polypeptide(L)'
;MHILQLPKVTDAMLWKGRYGMDLRHRLLIAFLIIIFLPCCMIGTIGGIILTNQVRSIEETYHIETDSWQVIVEPIQILNRMTRSSFNELCTVAERYPEKLENLTVLNEFNEELKKRFSYLLVMRGQEEIFVGEENLYAGIKEKLPIGASYDAAYDGGLYIGGDMPFLLKLQTFTFADGTSGRFYIITDVNTLIVVLRKTVMQGVFYGILTMIFTAFILVAWLYQGILKPLNALKKATRQLQEGNLDYTLEENISDDEIVQ
;
A
#
# COMPACT_ATOMS: atom_id res chain seq x y z
N MET A 1 44.71 -22.75 -51.92
CA MET A 1 43.34 -22.51 -51.43
C MET A 1 43.45 -21.69 -50.15
N HIS A 2 43.48 -20.35 -50.30
CA HIS A 2 43.67 -19.41 -49.19
C HIS A 2 42.32 -19.15 -48.57
N ILE A 3 42.14 -19.55 -47.31
CA ILE A 3 40.99 -19.15 -46.52
C ILE A 3 41.35 -17.83 -45.85
N LEU A 4 40.70 -16.75 -46.31
CA LEU A 4 40.75 -15.43 -45.69
C LEU A 4 40.14 -15.52 -44.29
N GLN A 5 40.98 -15.31 -43.26
CA GLN A 5 40.52 -14.96 -41.93
C GLN A 5 40.06 -13.48 -41.94
N LEU A 6 38.75 -13.26 -41.85
CA LEU A 6 38.19 -11.97 -41.56
C LEU A 6 38.50 -11.56 -40.12
N PRO A 7 38.97 -10.33 -39.87
CA PRO A 7 39.33 -9.90 -38.51
C PRO A 7 38.09 -9.73 -37.64
N LYS A 8 38.16 -10.20 -36.40
CA LYS A 8 37.21 -9.97 -35.31
C LYS A 8 37.20 -8.48 -34.87
N VAL A 9 36.79 -7.59 -35.76
CA VAL A 9 36.80 -6.11 -35.51
C VAL A 9 35.47 -5.62 -34.90
N THR A 10 34.42 -6.44 -34.98
CA THR A 10 33.09 -5.97 -34.60
C THR A 10 32.82 -5.96 -33.08
N ASP A 11 33.49 -6.83 -32.31
CA ASP A 11 33.23 -6.89 -30.86
C ASP A 11 34.03 -5.85 -30.07
N ALA A 12 35.21 -5.47 -30.53
CA ALA A 12 36.03 -4.44 -29.88
C ALA A 12 35.45 -2.99 -30.06
N MET A 13 34.81 -2.71 -31.21
CA MET A 13 34.22 -1.40 -31.43
C MET A 13 32.92 -1.13 -30.65
N LEU A 14 32.14 -2.16 -30.34
CA LEU A 14 30.92 -2.03 -29.54
C LEU A 14 31.23 -1.82 -28.05
N TRP A 15 32.40 -2.24 -27.58
CA TRP A 15 32.85 -2.07 -26.21
C TRP A 15 33.56 -0.70 -25.97
N LYS A 16 34.22 -0.18 -26.98
CA LYS A 16 34.99 1.09 -26.89
C LYS A 16 34.12 2.34 -26.68
N GLY A 17 32.82 2.27 -27.04
CA GLY A 17 31.88 3.40 -26.87
C GLY A 17 31.25 3.52 -25.48
N ARG A 18 31.45 2.55 -24.57
CA ARG A 18 30.70 2.46 -23.32
C ARG A 18 31.45 2.96 -22.07
N TYR A 19 32.74 3.27 -22.15
CA TYR A 19 33.57 3.55 -20.95
C TYR A 19 34.44 4.82 -21.03
N GLY A 20 34.15 5.75 -21.95
CA GLY A 20 34.85 7.06 -22.02
C GLY A 20 34.29 8.12 -21.07
N MET A 21 33.75 7.76 -19.92
CA MET A 21 33.30 8.73 -18.93
C MET A 21 34.36 8.93 -17.84
N ASP A 22 34.69 10.22 -17.58
CA ASP A 22 35.56 10.61 -16.49
C ASP A 22 35.16 10.02 -15.16
N LEU A 23 36.11 9.72 -14.29
CA LEU A 23 35.88 9.20 -12.94
C LEU A 23 34.86 10.02 -12.15
N ARG A 24 34.89 11.35 -12.33
CA ARG A 24 33.94 12.29 -11.70
C ARG A 24 32.50 12.02 -12.14
N HIS A 25 32.27 11.81 -13.44
CA HIS A 25 30.94 11.50 -13.97
C HIS A 25 30.45 10.12 -13.50
N ARG A 26 31.32 9.13 -13.40
CA ARG A 26 30.97 7.80 -12.87
C ARG A 26 30.57 7.87 -11.41
N LEU A 27 31.32 8.60 -10.57
CA LEU A 27 30.97 8.80 -9.17
C LEU A 27 29.63 9.54 -9.02
N LEU A 28 29.39 10.57 -9.82
CA LEU A 28 28.15 11.34 -9.79
C LEU A 28 26.96 10.50 -10.21
N ILE A 29 27.11 9.69 -11.28
CA ILE A 29 26.07 8.76 -11.73
C ILE A 29 25.81 7.67 -10.67
N ALA A 30 26.86 7.11 -10.05
CA ALA A 30 26.70 6.15 -8.96
C ALA A 30 25.91 6.74 -7.80
N PHE A 31 26.24 7.96 -7.39
CA PHE A 31 25.54 8.67 -6.32
C PHE A 31 24.07 8.95 -6.66
N LEU A 32 23.81 9.38 -7.91
CA LEU A 32 22.45 9.56 -8.41
C LEU A 32 21.65 8.25 -8.39
N ILE A 33 22.24 7.16 -8.87
CA ILE A 33 21.60 5.84 -8.90
C ILE A 33 21.30 5.37 -7.47
N ILE A 34 22.23 5.53 -6.53
CA ILE A 34 22.06 5.13 -5.12
C ILE A 34 20.84 5.80 -4.48
N ILE A 35 20.58 7.06 -4.83
CA ILE A 35 19.46 7.81 -4.26
C ILE A 35 18.17 7.57 -5.07
N PHE A 36 18.24 7.71 -6.39
CA PHE A 36 17.05 7.72 -7.24
C PHE A 36 16.44 6.33 -7.42
N LEU A 37 17.26 5.30 -7.58
CA LEU A 37 16.76 3.97 -7.91
C LEU A 37 15.91 3.37 -6.77
N PRO A 38 16.32 3.39 -5.48
CA PRO A 38 15.46 2.94 -4.39
C PRO A 38 14.17 3.75 -4.27
N CYS A 39 14.24 5.08 -4.43
CA CYS A 39 13.04 5.93 -4.39
C CYS A 39 12.05 5.58 -5.50
N CYS A 40 12.53 5.39 -6.72
CA CYS A 40 11.68 4.95 -7.85
C CYS A 40 11.09 3.56 -7.62
N MET A 41 11.87 2.62 -7.09
CA MET A 41 11.38 1.27 -6.80
C MET A 41 10.32 1.26 -5.70
N ILE A 42 10.54 1.99 -4.60
CA ILE A 42 9.54 2.12 -3.52
C ILE A 42 8.27 2.77 -4.07
N GLY A 43 8.40 3.83 -4.87
CA GLY A 43 7.25 4.51 -5.50
C GLY A 43 6.47 3.60 -6.45
N THR A 44 7.14 2.83 -7.30
CA THR A 44 6.48 1.91 -8.24
C THR A 44 5.82 0.73 -7.53
N ILE A 45 6.52 0.08 -6.60
CA ILE A 45 5.97 -1.05 -5.84
C ILE A 45 4.80 -0.58 -4.96
N GLY A 46 4.98 0.54 -4.26
CA GLY A 46 3.91 1.15 -3.45
C GLY A 46 2.70 1.52 -4.30
N GLY A 47 2.93 2.12 -5.47
CA GLY A 47 1.88 2.45 -6.44
C GLY A 47 1.11 1.23 -6.92
N ILE A 48 1.80 0.15 -7.30
CA ILE A 48 1.15 -1.11 -7.73
C ILE A 48 0.31 -1.72 -6.61
N ILE A 49 0.85 -1.80 -5.39
CA ILE A 49 0.12 -2.33 -4.24
C ILE A 49 -1.14 -1.50 -3.99
N LEU A 50 -1.00 -0.17 -3.98
CA LEU A 50 -2.10 0.74 -3.75
C LEU A 50 -3.19 0.62 -4.82
N THR A 51 -2.80 0.63 -6.10
CA THR A 51 -3.74 0.49 -7.22
C THR A 51 -4.50 -0.84 -7.16
N ASN A 52 -3.82 -1.93 -6.82
CA ASN A 52 -4.47 -3.23 -6.66
C ASN A 52 -5.46 -3.25 -5.48
N GLN A 53 -5.14 -2.57 -4.37
CA GLN A 53 -6.05 -2.44 -3.22
C GLN A 53 -7.29 -1.61 -3.58
N VAL A 54 -7.11 -0.48 -4.24
CA VAL A 54 -8.21 0.37 -4.72
C VAL A 54 -9.11 -0.42 -5.66
N ARG A 55 -8.54 -1.08 -6.65
CA ARG A 55 -9.29 -1.90 -7.59
C ARG A 55 -10.09 -3.01 -6.89
N SER A 56 -9.50 -3.67 -5.91
CA SER A 56 -10.21 -4.67 -5.10
C SER A 56 -11.40 -4.06 -4.34
N ILE A 57 -11.24 -2.84 -3.80
CA ILE A 57 -12.32 -2.11 -3.13
C ILE A 57 -13.42 -1.72 -4.14
N GLU A 58 -13.05 -1.19 -5.29
CA GLU A 58 -14.00 -0.80 -6.34
C GLU A 58 -14.81 -1.99 -6.87
N GLU A 59 -14.11 -3.09 -7.19
CA GLU A 59 -14.74 -4.32 -7.70
C GLU A 59 -15.67 -4.99 -6.66
N THR A 60 -15.24 -4.98 -5.38
CA THR A 60 -16.02 -5.65 -4.30
C THR A 60 -17.20 -4.81 -3.85
N TYR A 61 -17.05 -3.49 -3.77
CA TYR A 61 -18.04 -2.61 -3.13
C TYR A 61 -18.73 -1.66 -4.09
N HIS A 62 -18.39 -1.70 -5.40
CA HIS A 62 -18.94 -0.84 -6.46
C HIS A 62 -18.86 0.67 -6.11
N ILE A 63 -17.72 1.10 -5.57
CA ILE A 63 -17.46 2.48 -5.17
C ILE A 63 -16.33 3.02 -6.02
N GLU A 64 -16.56 4.10 -6.74
CA GLU A 64 -15.50 4.86 -7.39
C GLU A 64 -14.63 5.53 -6.32
N THR A 65 -13.36 5.14 -6.26
CA THR A 65 -12.41 5.61 -5.23
C THR A 65 -11.06 5.91 -5.86
N ASP A 66 -10.49 7.05 -5.53
CA ASP A 66 -9.13 7.38 -5.94
C ASP A 66 -8.10 6.78 -4.96
N SER A 67 -6.99 6.28 -5.50
CA SER A 67 -5.89 5.69 -4.73
C SER A 67 -5.40 6.59 -3.59
N TRP A 68 -5.44 7.90 -3.80
CA TRP A 68 -5.04 8.88 -2.80
C TRP A 68 -6.05 9.01 -1.66
N GLN A 69 -7.34 8.91 -1.94
CA GLN A 69 -8.42 8.99 -0.94
C GLN A 69 -8.36 7.83 0.06
N VAL A 70 -7.95 6.63 -0.38
CA VAL A 70 -7.79 5.46 0.51
C VAL A 70 -6.79 5.73 1.62
N ILE A 71 -5.73 6.50 1.33
CA ILE A 71 -4.68 6.82 2.31
C ILE A 71 -5.08 8.00 3.19
N VAL A 72 -5.64 9.04 2.58
CA VAL A 72 -5.87 10.33 3.27
C VAL A 72 -7.17 10.31 4.06
N GLU A 73 -8.22 9.65 3.54
CA GLU A 73 -9.57 9.69 4.11
C GLU A 73 -10.21 8.28 4.24
N PRO A 74 -9.59 7.35 4.94
CA PRO A 74 -10.09 5.96 5.05
C PRO A 74 -11.49 5.88 5.66
N ILE A 75 -11.85 6.81 6.54
CA ILE A 75 -13.18 6.87 7.19
C ILE A 75 -14.27 7.21 6.18
N GLN A 76 -14.00 8.08 5.22
CA GLN A 76 -14.98 8.41 4.17
C GLN A 76 -15.26 7.20 3.26
N ILE A 77 -14.24 6.39 3.00
CA ILE A 77 -14.42 5.16 2.22
C ILE A 77 -15.36 4.19 2.95
N LEU A 78 -15.11 3.93 4.24
CA LEU A 78 -16.00 3.11 5.06
C LEU A 78 -17.44 3.62 5.05
N ASN A 79 -17.59 4.93 5.11
CA ASN A 79 -18.89 5.56 5.03
C ASN A 79 -19.59 5.32 3.68
N ARG A 80 -18.85 5.43 2.57
CA ARG A 80 -19.37 5.13 1.22
C ARG A 80 -19.72 3.66 1.05
N MET A 81 -18.89 2.74 1.58
CA MET A 81 -19.10 1.29 1.50
C MET A 81 -20.45 0.84 2.07
N THR A 82 -20.94 1.50 3.11
CA THR A 82 -22.21 1.18 3.77
C THR A 82 -23.40 2.01 3.29
N ARG A 83 -23.19 2.97 2.38
CA ARG A 83 -24.23 3.91 1.94
C ARG A 83 -25.41 3.23 1.26
N SER A 84 -25.16 2.29 0.34
CA SER A 84 -26.24 1.58 -0.36
C SER A 84 -27.10 0.76 0.60
N SER A 85 -26.45 -0.01 1.48
CA SER A 85 -27.17 -0.81 2.49
C SER A 85 -27.94 0.06 3.50
N PHE A 86 -27.38 1.21 3.87
CA PHE A 86 -28.07 2.18 4.74
C PHE A 86 -29.32 2.74 4.06
N ASN A 87 -29.23 3.17 2.79
CA ASN A 87 -30.36 3.70 2.05
C ASN A 87 -31.44 2.63 1.80
N GLU A 88 -31.04 1.39 1.57
CA GLU A 88 -31.97 0.27 1.45
C GLU A 88 -32.70 0.01 2.74
N LEU A 89 -32.00 -0.05 3.88
CA LEU A 89 -32.61 -0.18 5.22
C LEU A 89 -33.54 0.99 5.55
N CYS A 90 -33.18 2.24 5.18
CA CYS A 90 -34.08 3.39 5.33
C CYS A 90 -35.37 3.19 4.52
N THR A 91 -35.25 2.72 3.28
CA THR A 91 -36.42 2.44 2.43
C THR A 91 -37.30 1.33 3.01
N VAL A 92 -36.67 0.28 3.57
CA VAL A 92 -37.40 -0.78 4.26
C VAL A 92 -38.08 -0.27 5.51
N ALA A 93 -37.40 0.54 6.33
CA ALA A 93 -37.93 1.14 7.53
C ALA A 93 -39.14 2.05 7.26
N GLU A 94 -39.12 2.79 6.16
CA GLU A 94 -40.21 3.71 5.77
C GLU A 94 -41.41 2.98 5.14
N ARG A 95 -41.18 1.97 4.30
CA ARG A 95 -42.24 1.35 3.50
C ARG A 95 -42.74 0.02 4.06
N TYR A 96 -41.88 -0.72 4.75
CA TYR A 96 -42.13 -2.09 5.21
C TYR A 96 -41.51 -2.31 6.60
N PRO A 97 -41.90 -1.52 7.62
CA PRO A 97 -41.29 -1.60 8.97
C PRO A 97 -41.42 -2.98 9.60
N GLU A 98 -42.45 -3.76 9.22
CA GLU A 98 -42.66 -5.13 9.67
C GLU A 98 -41.49 -6.10 9.27
N LYS A 99 -40.77 -5.79 8.19
CA LYS A 99 -39.61 -6.59 7.81
C LYS A 99 -38.45 -6.45 8.78
N LEU A 100 -38.36 -5.34 9.51
CA LEU A 100 -37.34 -5.12 10.53
C LEU A 100 -37.64 -5.85 11.87
N GLU A 101 -38.71 -6.61 11.93
CA GLU A 101 -39.03 -7.56 13.01
C GLU A 101 -38.64 -9.01 12.60
N ASN A 102 -38.44 -9.26 11.31
CA ASN A 102 -38.13 -10.58 10.80
C ASN A 102 -36.62 -10.88 10.92
N LEU A 103 -36.25 -11.76 11.82
CA LEU A 103 -34.86 -12.16 12.08
C LEU A 103 -34.13 -12.70 10.84
N THR A 104 -34.84 -13.37 9.93
CA THR A 104 -34.24 -13.90 8.68
C THR A 104 -33.80 -12.74 7.79
N VAL A 105 -34.65 -11.73 7.61
CA VAL A 105 -34.36 -10.54 6.82
C VAL A 105 -33.22 -9.74 7.45
N LEU A 106 -33.22 -9.57 8.77
CA LEU A 106 -32.16 -8.87 9.50
C LEU A 106 -30.82 -9.59 9.38
N ASN A 107 -30.82 -10.91 9.42
CA ASN A 107 -29.62 -11.70 9.20
C ASN A 107 -29.06 -11.55 7.78
N GLU A 108 -29.91 -11.53 6.75
CA GLU A 108 -29.49 -11.30 5.36
C GLU A 108 -28.80 -9.94 5.22
N PHE A 109 -29.39 -8.88 5.74
CA PHE A 109 -28.77 -7.57 5.77
C PHE A 109 -27.44 -7.55 6.55
N ASN A 110 -27.39 -8.24 7.68
CA ASN A 110 -26.19 -8.31 8.50
C ASN A 110 -25.06 -9.05 7.80
N GLU A 111 -25.33 -10.15 7.11
CA GLU A 111 -24.32 -10.89 6.32
C GLU A 111 -23.76 -10.04 5.17
N GLU A 112 -24.59 -9.22 4.53
CA GLU A 112 -24.11 -8.23 3.56
C GLU A 112 -23.23 -7.14 4.20
N LEU A 113 -23.61 -6.64 5.37
CA LEU A 113 -22.86 -5.64 6.12
C LEU A 113 -21.54 -6.19 6.66
N LYS A 114 -21.50 -7.47 7.10
CA LYS A 114 -20.26 -8.13 7.57
C LYS A 114 -19.16 -8.13 6.50
N LYS A 115 -19.52 -8.32 5.23
CA LYS A 115 -18.56 -8.23 4.11
C LYS A 115 -17.88 -6.85 4.04
N ARG A 116 -18.48 -5.83 4.65
CA ARG A 116 -18.04 -4.43 4.69
C ARG A 116 -17.57 -4.00 6.08
N PHE A 117 -17.16 -4.95 6.92
CA PHE A 117 -16.73 -4.70 8.30
C PHE A 117 -17.79 -3.99 9.15
N SER A 118 -19.07 -4.21 8.83
CA SER A 118 -20.18 -3.49 9.43
C SER A 118 -21.23 -4.46 9.95
N TYR A 119 -21.97 -4.04 10.95
CA TYR A 119 -22.93 -4.87 11.64
C TYR A 119 -24.21 -4.09 11.89
N LEU A 120 -25.34 -4.80 11.82
CA LEU A 120 -26.65 -4.25 12.06
C LEU A 120 -27.04 -4.43 13.53
N LEU A 121 -27.58 -3.35 14.12
CA LEU A 121 -28.28 -3.38 15.40
C LEU A 121 -29.66 -2.78 15.20
N VAL A 122 -30.71 -3.48 15.63
CA VAL A 122 -32.10 -2.99 15.59
C VAL A 122 -32.68 -3.00 17.00
N MET A 123 -33.26 -1.86 17.37
CA MET A 123 -33.86 -1.66 18.67
C MET A 123 -35.33 -1.20 18.58
N ARG A 124 -36.18 -1.69 19.47
CA ARG A 124 -37.54 -1.21 19.71
C ARG A 124 -37.57 -0.50 21.07
N GLY A 125 -37.67 0.82 21.05
CA GLY A 125 -37.49 1.60 22.27
C GLY A 125 -36.11 1.39 22.90
N GLN A 126 -36.07 0.66 24.02
CA GLN A 126 -34.82 0.25 24.68
C GLN A 126 -34.51 -1.25 24.56
N GLU A 127 -35.37 -2.01 23.92
CA GLU A 127 -35.22 -3.45 23.73
C GLU A 127 -34.41 -3.75 22.46
N GLU A 128 -33.50 -4.70 22.58
CA GLU A 128 -32.64 -5.16 21.47
C GLU A 128 -33.40 -6.23 20.69
N ILE A 129 -33.83 -5.95 19.46
CA ILE A 129 -34.50 -6.96 18.61
C ILE A 129 -33.46 -7.81 17.88
N PHE A 130 -32.38 -7.17 17.42
CA PHE A 130 -31.34 -7.83 16.66
C PHE A 130 -29.98 -7.22 16.93
N VAL A 131 -28.99 -8.08 17.21
CA VAL A 131 -27.58 -7.72 17.41
C VAL A 131 -26.74 -8.52 16.43
N GLY A 132 -26.14 -7.85 15.44
CA GLY A 132 -25.37 -8.50 14.38
C GLY A 132 -24.00 -9.02 14.83
N GLU A 133 -23.40 -8.45 15.89
CA GLU A 133 -22.13 -8.87 16.47
C GLU A 133 -22.09 -8.52 17.97
N GLU A 134 -22.28 -9.53 18.82
CA GLU A 134 -22.41 -9.34 20.27
C GLU A 134 -21.14 -8.81 20.93
N ASN A 135 -19.97 -9.28 20.50
CA ASN A 135 -18.69 -8.86 21.11
C ASN A 135 -18.43 -7.37 20.86
N LEU A 136 -18.68 -6.90 19.63
CA LEU A 136 -18.54 -5.51 19.27
C LEU A 136 -19.57 -4.65 20.04
N TYR A 137 -20.83 -5.10 20.06
CA TYR A 137 -21.91 -4.41 20.73
C TYR A 137 -21.65 -4.23 22.22
N ALA A 138 -21.20 -5.27 22.91
CA ALA A 138 -20.87 -5.20 24.34
C ALA A 138 -19.83 -4.11 24.64
N GLY A 139 -18.85 -3.92 23.76
CA GLY A 139 -17.80 -2.91 23.94
C GLY A 139 -18.23 -1.47 23.62
N ILE A 140 -19.33 -1.28 22.90
CA ILE A 140 -19.76 0.04 22.42
C ILE A 140 -21.14 0.49 22.94
N LYS A 141 -21.89 -0.40 23.59
CA LYS A 141 -23.28 -0.17 24.04
C LYS A 141 -23.46 1.18 24.77
N GLU A 142 -22.56 1.48 25.69
CA GLU A 142 -22.61 2.72 26.48
C GLU A 142 -22.31 3.99 25.67
N LYS A 143 -21.68 3.83 24.51
CA LYS A 143 -21.28 4.94 23.62
C LYS A 143 -22.30 5.22 22.53
N LEU A 144 -23.34 4.38 22.40
CA LEU A 144 -24.36 4.56 21.36
C LEU A 144 -25.26 5.76 21.69
N PRO A 145 -25.46 6.70 20.74
CA PRO A 145 -26.37 7.83 20.94
C PRO A 145 -27.81 7.34 21.04
N ILE A 146 -28.54 7.83 22.04
CA ILE A 146 -29.94 7.46 22.30
C ILE A 146 -30.92 8.37 21.57
N GLY A 147 -30.49 9.55 21.13
CA GLY A 147 -31.35 10.59 20.56
C GLY A 147 -31.19 10.82 19.07
N ALA A 148 -32.22 11.40 18.46
CA ALA A 148 -32.34 11.67 17.02
C ALA A 148 -31.52 12.89 16.52
N SER A 149 -30.35 13.15 17.07
CA SER A 149 -29.53 14.30 16.63
C SER A 149 -28.62 14.01 15.44
N TYR A 150 -28.71 12.81 14.85
CA TYR A 150 -27.94 12.44 13.68
C TYR A 150 -28.75 12.77 12.42
N ASP A 151 -28.30 13.74 11.66
CA ASP A 151 -28.87 14.05 10.35
C ASP A 151 -28.29 13.08 9.32
N ALA A 152 -29.08 12.06 8.96
CA ALA A 152 -28.74 11.07 7.94
C ALA A 152 -28.57 11.66 6.53
N ALA A 153 -29.02 12.88 6.30
CA ALA A 153 -28.85 13.60 5.04
C ALA A 153 -27.38 14.03 4.82
N TYR A 154 -26.58 14.11 5.88
CA TYR A 154 -25.13 14.30 5.75
C TYR A 154 -24.46 12.96 5.42
N ASP A 155 -23.65 12.96 4.38
CA ASP A 155 -22.91 11.81 3.85
C ASP A 155 -21.87 11.21 4.82
N GLY A 156 -21.85 11.65 6.07
CA GLY A 156 -20.90 11.27 7.08
C GLY A 156 -21.54 10.46 8.21
N GLY A 157 -21.07 9.24 8.44
CA GLY A 157 -21.33 8.54 9.69
C GLY A 157 -20.74 9.28 10.89
N LEU A 158 -21.28 9.08 12.08
CA LEU A 158 -20.71 9.57 13.32
C LEU A 158 -19.48 8.70 13.70
N TYR A 159 -18.28 9.28 13.65
CA TYR A 159 -17.09 8.61 14.12
C TYR A 159 -16.96 8.71 15.64
N ILE A 160 -16.84 7.59 16.31
CA ILE A 160 -16.62 7.49 17.75
C ILE A 160 -15.25 6.83 17.98
N GLY A 161 -14.33 7.63 18.51
CA GLY A 161 -12.97 7.20 18.82
C GLY A 161 -12.86 6.46 20.17
N GLY A 162 -11.64 6.08 20.54
CA GLY A 162 -11.29 5.40 21.77
C GLY A 162 -10.65 4.04 21.51
N ASP A 163 -10.69 3.15 22.51
CA ASP A 163 -10.05 1.82 22.43
C ASP A 163 -10.67 0.92 21.34
N MET A 164 -11.95 1.13 21.07
CA MET A 164 -12.70 0.48 19.98
C MET A 164 -13.32 1.56 19.10
N PRO A 165 -12.57 2.09 18.11
CA PRO A 165 -13.10 3.10 17.22
C PRO A 165 -14.08 2.49 16.23
N PHE A 166 -15.22 3.15 16.05
CA PHE A 166 -16.25 2.72 15.09
C PHE A 166 -16.91 3.92 14.41
N LEU A 167 -17.46 3.64 13.23
CA LEU A 167 -18.29 4.57 12.50
C LEU A 167 -19.75 4.13 12.62
N LEU A 168 -20.61 5.04 12.97
CA LEU A 168 -22.01 4.80 13.25
C LEU A 168 -22.92 5.51 12.27
N LYS A 169 -23.88 4.80 11.69
CA LYS A 169 -25.05 5.37 11.03
C LYS A 169 -26.29 4.96 11.82
N LEU A 170 -27.16 5.92 12.05
CA LEU A 170 -28.39 5.75 12.84
C LEU A 170 -29.57 6.29 12.05
N GLN A 171 -30.67 5.54 12.04
CA GLN A 171 -31.98 6.00 11.57
C GLN A 171 -33.04 5.59 12.57
N THR A 172 -33.94 6.53 12.84
CA THR A 172 -35.16 6.28 13.62
C THR A 172 -36.33 6.00 12.67
N PHE A 173 -37.22 5.12 13.07
CA PHE A 173 -38.44 4.77 12.34
C PHE A 173 -39.55 4.40 13.33
N THR A 174 -40.74 4.12 12.82
CA THR A 174 -41.87 3.68 13.63
C THR A 174 -42.33 2.32 13.14
N PHE A 175 -42.44 1.37 14.05
CA PHE A 175 -43.00 0.04 13.74
C PHE A 175 -44.50 0.14 13.43
N ALA A 176 -45.08 -0.92 12.83
CA ALA A 176 -46.48 -0.99 12.47
C ALA A 176 -47.44 -0.83 13.67
N ASP A 177 -46.98 -1.19 14.86
CA ASP A 177 -47.72 -1.04 16.13
C ASP A 177 -47.61 0.37 16.74
N GLY A 178 -46.92 1.31 16.09
CA GLY A 178 -46.72 2.67 16.58
C GLY A 178 -45.53 2.83 17.54
N THR A 179 -44.81 1.77 17.86
CA THR A 179 -43.62 1.84 18.73
C THR A 179 -42.43 2.44 17.98
N SER A 180 -41.62 3.23 18.71
CA SER A 180 -40.39 3.81 18.13
C SER A 180 -39.32 2.74 17.93
N GLY A 181 -38.83 2.65 16.71
CA GLY A 181 -37.70 1.81 16.31
C GLY A 181 -36.47 2.63 16.01
N ARG A 182 -35.32 2.00 16.13
CA ARG A 182 -34.01 2.55 15.70
C ARG A 182 -33.20 1.43 15.11
N PHE A 183 -32.52 1.70 14.00
CA PHE A 183 -31.48 0.80 13.55
C PHE A 183 -30.14 1.54 13.47
N TYR A 184 -29.10 0.81 13.71
CA TYR A 184 -27.72 1.28 13.66
C TYR A 184 -26.94 0.41 12.69
N ILE A 185 -26.14 1.03 11.82
CA ILE A 185 -25.06 0.35 11.12
C ILE A 185 -23.78 0.76 11.81
N ILE A 186 -23.13 -0.22 12.42
CA ILE A 186 -21.89 -0.04 13.19
C ILE A 186 -20.75 -0.61 12.36
N THR A 187 -19.83 0.25 11.92
CA THR A 187 -18.68 -0.15 11.11
C THR A 187 -17.44 -0.21 11.99
N ASP A 188 -16.81 -1.39 12.07
CA ASP A 188 -15.57 -1.61 12.83
C ASP A 188 -14.38 -1.02 12.07
N VAL A 189 -13.86 0.09 12.61
CA VAL A 189 -12.68 0.76 12.04
C VAL A 189 -11.39 0.03 12.38
N ASN A 190 -11.34 -0.72 13.50
CA ASN A 190 -10.16 -1.46 13.89
C ASN A 190 -9.78 -2.54 12.88
N THR A 191 -10.75 -3.30 12.41
CA THR A 191 -10.51 -4.36 11.42
C THR A 191 -9.94 -3.78 10.13
N LEU A 192 -10.44 -2.62 9.66
CA LEU A 192 -9.86 -1.92 8.52
C LEU A 192 -8.41 -1.50 8.79
N ILE A 193 -8.14 -0.90 9.95
CA ILE A 193 -6.78 -0.46 10.32
C ILE A 193 -5.82 -1.65 10.33
N VAL A 194 -6.23 -2.80 10.85
CA VAL A 194 -5.41 -4.03 10.87
C VAL A 194 -5.10 -4.51 9.46
N VAL A 195 -6.09 -4.53 8.56
CA VAL A 195 -5.90 -4.92 7.15
C VAL A 195 -4.96 -3.95 6.44
N LEU A 196 -5.18 -2.65 6.58
CA LEU A 196 -4.30 -1.62 5.99
C LEU A 196 -2.87 -1.73 6.54
N ARG A 197 -2.71 -1.90 7.85
CA ARG A 197 -1.40 -2.08 8.49
C ARG A 197 -0.65 -3.29 7.92
N LYS A 198 -1.33 -4.42 7.75
CA LYS A 198 -0.74 -5.63 7.16
C LYS A 198 -0.22 -5.36 5.74
N THR A 199 -1.01 -4.69 4.91
CA THR A 199 -0.64 -4.33 3.54
C THR A 199 0.55 -3.38 3.50
N VAL A 200 0.54 -2.33 4.34
CA VAL A 200 1.66 -1.39 4.46
C VAL A 200 2.94 -2.10 4.92
N MET A 201 2.85 -2.98 5.93
CA MET A 201 4.02 -3.75 6.41
C MET A 201 4.59 -4.66 5.33
N GLN A 202 3.74 -5.31 4.51
CA GLN A 202 4.20 -6.09 3.37
C GLN A 202 4.92 -5.20 2.33
N GLY A 203 4.37 -4.04 2.01
CA GLY A 203 4.99 -3.07 1.11
C GLY A 203 6.36 -2.59 1.61
N VAL A 204 6.47 -2.27 2.89
CA VAL A 204 7.74 -1.89 3.54
C VAL A 204 8.76 -3.02 3.47
N PHE A 205 8.35 -4.27 3.75
CA PHE A 205 9.24 -5.43 3.68
C PHE A 205 9.81 -5.62 2.27
N TYR A 206 8.97 -5.60 1.22
CA TYR A 206 9.45 -5.69 -0.16
C TYR A 206 10.31 -4.49 -0.56
N GLY A 207 9.99 -3.29 -0.08
CA GLY A 207 10.79 -2.08 -0.29
C GLY A 207 12.21 -2.23 0.28
N ILE A 208 12.34 -2.72 1.51
CA ILE A 208 13.66 -2.98 2.14
C ILE A 208 14.42 -4.06 1.37
N LEU A 209 13.77 -5.15 0.96
CA LEU A 209 14.41 -6.23 0.22
C LEU A 209 14.99 -5.74 -1.12
N THR A 210 14.21 -4.95 -1.87
CA THR A 210 14.67 -4.35 -3.13
C THR A 210 15.81 -3.35 -2.92
N MET A 211 15.78 -2.58 -1.84
CA MET A 211 16.84 -1.64 -1.48
C MET A 211 18.17 -2.38 -1.22
N ILE A 212 18.13 -3.47 -0.45
CA ILE A 212 19.31 -4.32 -0.18
C ILE A 212 19.85 -4.89 -1.48
N PHE A 213 18.98 -5.44 -2.33
CA PHE A 213 19.41 -6.03 -3.62
C PHE A 213 20.06 -4.99 -4.54
N THR A 214 19.49 -3.80 -4.61
CA THR A 214 20.03 -2.67 -5.37
C THR A 214 21.40 -2.25 -4.83
N ALA A 215 21.55 -2.17 -3.51
CA ALA A 215 22.82 -1.84 -2.87
C ALA A 215 23.92 -2.86 -3.23
N PHE A 216 23.60 -4.16 -3.25
CA PHE A 216 24.55 -5.20 -3.68
C PHE A 216 25.01 -5.00 -5.13
N ILE A 217 24.11 -4.73 -6.06
CA ILE A 217 24.44 -4.47 -7.47
C ILE A 217 25.36 -3.26 -7.59
N LEU A 218 25.05 -2.17 -6.86
CA LEU A 218 25.84 -0.95 -6.90
C LEU A 218 27.24 -1.14 -6.32
N VAL A 219 27.35 -1.84 -5.19
CA VAL A 219 28.66 -2.17 -4.59
C VAL A 219 29.51 -3.01 -5.55
N ALA A 220 28.92 -4.02 -6.18
CA ALA A 220 29.62 -4.84 -7.17
C ALA A 220 30.09 -4.02 -8.38
N TRP A 221 29.26 -3.10 -8.86
CA TRP A 221 29.58 -2.19 -9.97
C TRP A 221 30.70 -1.20 -9.60
N LEU A 222 30.64 -0.58 -8.41
CA LEU A 222 31.70 0.31 -7.90
C LEU A 222 33.01 -0.45 -7.66
N TYR A 223 32.93 -1.68 -7.15
CA TYR A 223 34.11 -2.50 -6.95
C TYR A 223 34.85 -2.75 -8.27
N GLN A 224 34.12 -3.17 -9.30
CA GLN A 224 34.69 -3.45 -10.61
C GLN A 224 35.19 -2.19 -11.34
N GLY A 225 34.45 -1.09 -11.25
CA GLY A 225 34.74 0.14 -11.98
C GLY A 225 35.79 1.05 -11.32
N ILE A 226 35.95 1.00 -10.00
CA ILE A 226 36.79 1.95 -9.26
C ILE A 226 37.82 1.22 -8.38
N LEU A 227 37.39 0.34 -7.48
CA LEU A 227 38.30 -0.26 -6.51
C LEU A 227 39.32 -1.20 -7.14
N LYS A 228 38.91 -1.99 -8.11
CA LYS A 228 39.81 -2.93 -8.80
C LYS A 228 40.95 -2.21 -9.52
N PRO A 229 40.71 -1.18 -10.38
CA PRO A 229 41.80 -0.44 -11.00
C PRO A 229 42.66 0.34 -10.00
N LEU A 230 42.08 0.92 -8.96
CA LEU A 230 42.81 1.62 -7.90
C LEU A 230 43.76 0.69 -7.13
N ASN A 231 43.33 -0.51 -6.82
CA ASN A 231 44.19 -1.52 -6.18
C ASN A 231 45.31 -2.02 -7.10
N ALA A 232 45.06 -2.10 -8.41
CA ALA A 232 46.09 -2.47 -9.39
C ALA A 232 47.16 -1.37 -9.51
N LEU A 233 46.74 -0.07 -9.55
CA LEU A 233 47.70 1.05 -9.50
C LEU A 233 48.51 1.08 -8.22
N LYS A 234 47.90 0.88 -7.07
CA LYS A 234 48.58 0.80 -5.78
C LYS A 234 49.63 -0.32 -5.76
N LYS A 235 49.31 -1.51 -6.33
CA LYS A 235 50.23 -2.62 -6.44
C LYS A 235 51.37 -2.30 -7.39
N ALA A 236 51.12 -1.67 -8.53
CA ALA A 236 52.16 -1.24 -9.48
C ALA A 236 53.11 -0.19 -8.85
N THR A 237 52.57 0.81 -8.19
CA THR A 237 53.37 1.84 -7.48
C THR A 237 54.27 1.21 -6.42
N ARG A 238 53.79 0.22 -5.68
CA ARG A 238 54.58 -0.49 -4.69
C ARG A 238 55.71 -1.28 -5.32
N GLN A 239 55.47 -2.00 -6.44
CA GLN A 239 56.47 -2.76 -7.18
C GLN A 239 57.59 -1.84 -7.72
N LEU A 240 57.23 -0.67 -8.24
CA LEU A 240 58.17 0.34 -8.67
C LEU A 240 59.03 0.88 -7.52
N GLN A 241 58.44 1.07 -6.33
CA GLN A 241 59.19 1.50 -5.13
C GLN A 241 60.14 0.43 -4.62
N GLU A 242 59.80 -0.88 -4.80
CA GLU A 242 60.64 -2.01 -4.46
C GLU A 242 61.77 -2.27 -5.54
N GLY A 243 61.87 -1.40 -6.56
CA GLY A 243 62.94 -1.44 -7.58
C GLY A 243 62.64 -2.37 -8.77
N ASN A 244 61.41 -2.90 -8.86
CA ASN A 244 61.02 -3.70 -10.01
C ASN A 244 60.50 -2.81 -11.14
N LEU A 245 61.44 -2.36 -12.01
CA LEU A 245 61.16 -1.47 -13.14
C LEU A 245 60.49 -2.17 -14.34
N ASP A 246 60.50 -3.50 -14.40
CA ASP A 246 59.91 -4.28 -15.47
C ASP A 246 58.46 -4.70 -15.21
N TYR A 247 57.83 -4.17 -14.12
CA TYR A 247 56.44 -4.45 -13.83
C TYR A 247 55.52 -3.77 -14.82
N THR A 248 54.89 -4.56 -15.68
CA THR A 248 53.85 -4.10 -16.59
C THR A 248 52.45 -4.31 -15.95
N LEU A 249 51.59 -3.30 -16.01
CA LEU A 249 50.18 -3.45 -15.60
C LEU A 249 49.51 -4.49 -16.51
N GLU A 250 48.82 -5.45 -15.92
CA GLU A 250 48.04 -6.40 -16.72
C GLU A 250 47.06 -5.63 -17.63
N GLU A 251 47.05 -5.97 -18.92
CA GLU A 251 46.37 -5.31 -20.02
C GLU A 251 44.85 -5.20 -19.92
N ASN A 252 44.25 -5.58 -18.77
CA ASN A 252 42.82 -5.59 -18.48
C ASN A 252 42.31 -4.39 -17.68
N ILE A 253 43.14 -3.38 -17.48
CA ILE A 253 42.72 -2.14 -16.83
C ILE A 253 42.25 -1.21 -17.94
N SER A 254 40.95 -0.89 -17.99
CA SER A 254 40.35 0.02 -18.96
C SER A 254 41.17 1.32 -19.02
N ASP A 255 41.28 1.91 -20.24
CA ASP A 255 41.85 3.24 -20.53
C ASP A 255 41.06 4.32 -19.79
N ASP A 256 41.15 4.35 -18.48
CA ASP A 256 40.52 5.34 -17.60
C ASP A 256 41.56 6.39 -17.16
N GLU A 257 41.08 7.59 -16.85
CA GLU A 257 41.85 8.71 -16.31
C GLU A 257 42.75 8.33 -15.10
N ILE A 258 42.54 7.15 -14.50
CA ILE A 258 43.33 6.59 -13.39
C ILE A 258 44.66 5.98 -13.93
N VAL A 259 44.74 5.67 -15.21
CA VAL A 259 45.89 4.96 -15.83
C VAL A 259 46.71 5.91 -16.77
N GLN A 260 46.17 7.07 -17.11
CA GLN A 260 46.90 8.15 -17.82
C GLN A 260 47.66 9.02 -16.82
#